data_724b4e843d68af5a850953b8b9446fc1
#
_entry.id   724b4e843d68af5a850953b8b9446fc1
#
_cell.length_a   1.000
_cell.length_b   1.000
_cell.length_c   1.000
_cell.angle_alpha   90.00
_cell.angle_beta   90.00
_cell.angle_gamma   90.00
#
_symmetry.space_group_name_H-M   'P 1'
#
loop_
_entity.id
_entity.type
_entity.pdbx_description
1 polymer ?
#
loop_
_entity_poly.entity_id
_entity_poly.type
_entity_poly.pdbx_seq_one_letter_code
_entity_poly.pdbx_strand_id
1 'polypeptide(L)' 'MREYIEERAVEIANYIIENNATVRQTAKQFRISKSTVHKVVIKQND' A
#
# COMPACT_ATOMS: atom_id res chain seq x y z
N MET A 1 -16.43 4.38 6.32
CA MET A 1 -15.40 3.77 7.08
C MET A 1 -14.54 2.85 6.28
N ARG A 2 -15.11 1.83 5.70
CA ARG A 2 -14.30 0.92 4.91
C ARG A 2 -13.80 1.53 3.63
N GLU A 3 -14.52 2.49 3.11
CA GLU A 3 -14.11 3.13 1.88
C GLU A 3 -12.77 3.81 2.03
N TYR A 4 -12.58 4.43 3.18
CA TYR A 4 -11.34 5.13 3.43
C TYR A 4 -10.15 4.16 3.39
N ILE A 5 -10.34 2.94 3.88
CA ILE A 5 -9.28 1.94 3.86
C ILE A 5 -9.03 1.46 2.44
N GLU A 6 -10.09 1.28 1.67
CA GLU A 6 -9.95 0.81 0.31
C GLU A 6 -9.24 1.84 -0.56
N GLU A 7 -9.56 3.11 -0.37
CA GLU A 7 -8.88 4.15 -1.13
C GLU A 7 -7.41 4.19 -0.81
N ARG A 8 -7.07 4.02 0.45
CA ARG A 8 -5.67 4.02 0.83
C ARG A 8 -4.95 2.83 0.21
N ALA A 9 -5.61 1.70 0.16
CA ALA A 9 -5.01 0.51 -0.44
C ALA A 9 -4.74 0.73 -1.91
N VAL A 10 -5.66 1.36 -2.61
CA VAL A 10 -5.48 1.63 -4.03
C VAL A 10 -4.31 2.59 -4.25
N GLU A 11 -4.21 3.61 -3.42
CA GLU A 11 -3.11 4.57 -3.55
C GLU A 11 -1.77 3.88 -3.35
N ILE A 12 -1.69 3.02 -2.35
CA ILE A 12 -0.45 2.33 -2.07
C ILE A 12 -0.08 1.41 -3.22
N ALA A 13 -1.05 0.68 -3.72
CA ALA A 13 -0.80 -0.23 -4.84
C ALA A 13 -0.34 0.52 -6.07
N ASN A 14 -0.99 1.64 -6.37
CA ASN A 14 -0.60 2.44 -7.53
C ASN A 14 0.81 2.98 -7.37
N TYR A 15 1.14 3.43 -6.17
CA TYR A 15 2.48 3.95 -5.93
C TYR A 15 3.53 2.88 -6.21
N ILE A 16 3.29 1.67 -5.73
CA ILE A 16 4.22 0.58 -5.92
C ILE A 16 4.41 0.29 -7.41
N ILE A 17 3.33 0.25 -8.14
CA ILE A 17 3.37 -0.08 -9.55
C ILE A 17 4.06 1.03 -10.36
N GLU A 18 3.65 2.27 -10.12
CA GLU A 18 4.15 3.38 -10.92
C GLU A 18 5.62 3.66 -10.63
N ASN A 19 6.04 3.47 -9.41
CA ASN A 19 7.41 3.79 -9.02
C ASN A 19 8.27 2.55 -8.88
N ASN A 20 7.69 1.39 -9.13
CA ASN A 20 8.41 0.14 -8.95
C ASN A 20 9.05 0.10 -7.57
N ALA A 21 8.31 0.50 -6.58
CA ALA A 21 8.82 0.68 -5.23
C ALA A 21 8.74 -0.63 -4.45
N THR A 22 9.61 -0.73 -3.45
CA THR A 22 9.57 -1.88 -2.55
C THR A 22 8.59 -1.59 -1.42
N VAL A 23 8.26 -2.64 -0.67
CA VAL A 23 7.40 -2.48 0.50
C VAL A 23 8.01 -1.49 1.47
N ARG A 24 9.31 -1.58 1.67
CA ARG A 24 10.00 -0.69 2.59
C ARG A 24 9.89 0.76 2.12
N GLN A 25 10.13 1.01 0.85
CA GLN A 25 10.05 2.35 0.33
C GLN A 25 8.64 2.90 0.43
N THR A 26 7.66 2.07 0.12
CA THR A 26 6.27 2.48 0.19
C THR A 26 5.87 2.83 1.61
N ALA A 27 6.25 1.99 2.56
CA ALA A 27 5.93 2.25 3.96
C ALA A 27 6.50 3.59 4.41
N LYS A 28 7.72 3.88 3.99
CA LYS A 28 8.35 5.14 4.32
C LYS A 28 7.63 6.31 3.70
N GLN A 29 7.25 6.17 2.44
CA GLN A 29 6.59 7.23 1.71
C GLN A 29 5.25 7.58 2.34
N PHE A 30 4.52 6.58 2.76
CA PHE A 30 3.19 6.79 3.34
C PHE A 30 3.22 6.91 4.85
N ARG A 31 4.40 6.77 5.46
CA ARG A 31 4.55 6.88 6.91
C ARG A 31 3.70 5.86 7.64
N ILE A 32 3.75 4.65 7.16
CA ILE A 32 3.04 3.54 7.78
C ILE A 32 4.02 2.39 7.96
N SER A 33 3.59 1.37 8.69
CA SER A 33 4.46 0.24 8.94
C SER A 33 4.51 -0.67 7.72
N LYS A 34 5.57 -1.44 7.64
CA LYS A 34 5.71 -2.41 6.56
C LYS A 34 4.60 -3.44 6.61
N SER A 35 4.16 -3.76 7.82
CA SER A 35 3.07 -4.71 7.98
C SER A 35 1.82 -4.22 7.26
N THR A 36 1.54 -2.94 7.38
CA THR A 36 0.37 -2.38 6.75
C THR A 36 0.47 -2.48 5.23
N VAL A 37 1.63 -2.14 4.68
CA VAL A 37 1.83 -2.23 3.24
C VAL A 37 1.69 -3.67 2.77
N HIS A 38 2.23 -4.59 3.53
CA HIS A 38 2.16 -5.99 3.17
C HIS A 38 0.72 -6.48 3.12
N LYS A 39 -0.08 -6.04 4.08
CA LYS A 39 -1.49 -6.40 4.10
C LYS A 39 -2.21 -5.88 2.87
N VAL A 40 -1.90 -4.67 2.48
CA VAL A 40 -2.52 -4.07 1.31
C VAL A 40 -2.16 -4.87 0.06
N VAL A 41 -0.90 -5.24 -0.08
CA VAL A 41 -0.46 -5.98 -1.25
C VAL A 41 -1.16 -7.33 -1.31
N ILE A 42 -1.25 -8.01 -0.19
CA ILE A 42 -1.89 -9.31 -0.15
C ILE A 42 -3.36 -9.18 -0.53
N LYS A 43 -4.01 -8.16 -0.01
CA LYS A 43 -5.43 -7.97 -0.30
C LYS A 43 -5.66 -7.66 -1.77
N GLN A 44 -4.79 -6.86 -2.35
CA GLN A 44 -4.92 -6.53 -3.76
C GLN A 44 -4.69 -7.75 -4.65
N ASN A 45 -3.90 -8.67 -4.17
CA ASN A 45 -3.56 -9.86 -4.91
C ASN A 45 -4.70 -10.88 -4.90
N ASP A 46 -5.63 -10.69 -4.03
CA ASP A 46 -6.77 -11.58 -3.93
C ASP A 46 -7.82 -11.22 -4.96
#